data_bc1a00d14c846c835669e4a42e9154f0
#
_entry.id   bc1a00d14c846c835669e4a42e9154f0
#
_cell.length_a   1.000
_cell.length_b   1.000
_cell.length_c   1.000
_cell.angle_alpha   90.00
_cell.angle_beta   90.00
_cell.angle_gamma   90.00
#
_symmetry.space_group_name_H-M   'P 1'
#
loop_
_entity.id
_entity.type
_entity.pdbx_description
1 polymer ?
#
loop_
_entity_poly.entity_id
_entity_poly.type
_entity_poly.pdbx_seq_one_letter_code
_entity_poly.pdbx_strand_id
1 'polypeptide(L)'
;MAVIVIATAAGLLLRARNGRSRAVDAGGPSLADVLGRGGLGSDTLLPPHDRSATVVQISAAVCSPCRATARVWQRTAGPGHHVELDIEQHPDVAELLSVWRTPASFVFDADGALVARIDGTPDLTRARAVLREADLRSGAPA
;
A
#
# COMPACT_ATOMS: atom_id res chain seq x y z
N MET A 1 26.12 25.34 -14.39
CA MET A 1 24.72 25.79 -14.18
C MET A 1 23.70 24.80 -14.72
N ALA A 2 23.80 24.30 -15.97
CA ALA A 2 22.83 23.36 -16.56
C ALA A 2 22.67 22.05 -15.76
N VAL A 3 23.75 21.46 -15.26
CA VAL A 3 23.72 20.19 -14.49
C VAL A 3 22.92 20.33 -13.18
N ILE A 4 23.06 21.46 -12.48
CA ILE A 4 22.34 21.72 -11.23
C ILE A 4 20.84 21.87 -11.48
N VAL A 5 20.45 22.55 -12.57
CA VAL A 5 19.04 22.72 -12.95
C VAL A 5 18.42 21.38 -13.31
N ILE A 6 19.11 20.54 -14.08
CA ILE A 6 18.65 19.20 -14.47
C ILE A 6 18.52 18.30 -13.23
N ALA A 7 19.50 18.31 -12.34
CA ALA A 7 19.46 17.50 -11.10
C ALA A 7 18.32 17.94 -10.17
N THR A 8 18.11 19.26 -10.05
CA THR A 8 17.00 19.80 -9.24
C THR A 8 15.65 19.47 -9.85
N ALA A 9 15.49 19.62 -11.15
CA ALA A 9 14.24 19.27 -11.86
C ALA A 9 13.95 17.76 -11.76
N ALA A 10 14.96 16.90 -11.96
CA ALA A 10 14.81 15.45 -11.78
C ALA A 10 14.45 15.09 -10.34
N GLY A 11 15.09 15.70 -9.35
CA GLY A 11 14.77 15.50 -7.93
C GLY A 11 13.35 15.92 -7.58
N LEU A 12 12.89 17.05 -8.09
CA LEU A 12 11.50 17.52 -7.91
C LEU A 12 10.48 16.61 -8.59
N LEU A 13 10.81 16.09 -9.79
CA LEU A 13 9.95 15.17 -10.52
C LEU A 13 9.81 13.82 -9.79
N LEU A 14 10.93 13.29 -9.27
CA LEU A 14 10.95 12.07 -8.48
C LEU A 14 10.16 12.26 -7.18
N ARG A 15 10.33 13.40 -6.52
CA ARG A 15 9.57 13.74 -5.30
C ARG A 15 8.07 13.90 -5.59
N ALA A 16 7.71 14.49 -6.72
CA ALA A 16 6.32 14.64 -7.16
C ALA A 16 5.67 13.30 -7.55
N ARG A 17 6.46 12.29 -7.91
CA ARG A 17 5.98 10.93 -8.21
C ARG A 17 5.86 10.04 -6.97
N ASN A 18 6.58 10.34 -5.90
CA ASN A 18 6.53 9.59 -4.65
C ASN A 18 5.17 9.77 -3.97
N GLY A 19 4.59 8.68 -3.49
CA GLY A 19 3.31 8.69 -2.78
C GLY A 19 2.07 8.89 -3.66
N ARG A 20 2.20 8.88 -5.00
CA ARG A 20 1.03 8.91 -5.90
C ARG A 20 0.35 7.55 -5.92
N SER A 21 -0.96 7.56 -5.73
CA SER A 21 -1.78 6.37 -5.94
C SER A 21 -2.00 6.17 -7.45
N ARG A 22 -2.01 4.91 -7.86
CA ARG A 22 -2.50 4.49 -9.16
C ARG A 22 -3.68 3.57 -8.93
N ALA A 23 -4.79 3.84 -9.59
CA ALA A 23 -5.87 2.86 -9.67
C ALA A 23 -5.33 1.61 -10.38
N VAL A 24 -5.74 0.45 -9.90
CA VAL A 24 -5.41 -0.84 -10.50
C VAL A 24 -6.66 -1.34 -11.21
N ASP A 25 -6.50 -1.77 -12.46
CA ASP A 25 -7.59 -2.35 -13.22
C ASP A 25 -8.07 -3.66 -12.59
N ALA A 26 -9.36 -3.97 -12.76
CA ALA A 26 -9.95 -5.20 -12.27
C ALA A 26 -9.23 -6.43 -12.88
N GLY A 27 -8.68 -7.29 -12.01
CA GLY A 27 -7.95 -8.50 -12.41
C GLY A 27 -6.58 -8.65 -11.76
N GLY A 28 -6.19 -7.74 -10.86
CA GLY A 28 -5.02 -7.90 -10.01
C GLY A 28 -5.19 -9.01 -8.95
N PRO A 29 -4.10 -9.38 -8.25
CA PRO A 29 -4.16 -10.37 -7.17
C PRO A 29 -5.12 -9.91 -6.07
N SER A 30 -5.89 -10.85 -5.51
CA SER A 30 -6.76 -10.58 -4.38
C SER A 30 -5.98 -10.51 -3.07
N LEU A 31 -6.60 -9.93 -2.04
CA LEU A 31 -6.03 -9.93 -0.68
C LEU A 31 -5.78 -11.38 -0.20
N ALA A 32 -6.68 -12.30 -0.50
CA ALA A 32 -6.53 -13.71 -0.14
C ALA A 32 -5.30 -14.36 -0.80
N ASP A 33 -5.01 -14.03 -2.07
CA ASP A 33 -3.81 -14.50 -2.76
C ASP A 33 -2.53 -13.98 -2.09
N VAL A 34 -2.53 -12.70 -1.71
CA VAL A 34 -1.40 -12.05 -1.06
C VAL A 34 -1.15 -12.64 0.33
N LEU A 35 -2.19 -12.78 1.14
CA LEU A 35 -2.08 -13.35 2.49
C LEU A 35 -1.70 -14.84 2.46
N GLY A 36 -2.29 -15.60 1.53
CA GLY A 36 -1.97 -17.02 1.35
C GLY A 36 -0.51 -17.24 0.98
N ARG A 37 0.04 -16.44 0.07
CA ARG A 37 1.49 -16.50 -0.28
C ARG A 37 2.38 -16.01 0.85
N GLY A 38 1.94 -15.01 1.61
CA GLY A 38 2.66 -14.52 2.78
C GLY A 38 2.65 -15.47 3.98
N GLY A 39 1.96 -16.62 3.89
CA GLY A 39 1.81 -17.55 4.99
C GLY A 39 0.97 -17.00 6.16
N LEU A 40 0.20 -15.95 5.89
CA LEU A 40 -0.65 -15.29 6.87
C LEU A 40 -2.07 -15.84 6.69
N GLY A 41 -2.53 -16.60 7.66
CA GLY A 41 -3.91 -17.08 7.66
C GLY A 41 -4.89 -15.91 7.66
N SER A 42 -5.98 -16.03 6.92
CA SER A 42 -7.05 -15.02 6.86
C SER A 42 -7.63 -14.66 8.23
N ASP A 43 -7.53 -15.56 9.20
CA ASP A 43 -8.07 -15.38 10.56
C ASP A 43 -7.23 -14.47 11.46
N THR A 44 -5.98 -14.18 11.06
CA THR A 44 -5.03 -13.45 11.91
C THR A 44 -5.10 -11.93 11.70
N LEU A 45 -5.66 -11.46 10.58
CA LEU A 45 -5.45 -10.09 10.12
C LEU A 45 -6.71 -9.26 9.91
N LEU A 46 -7.89 -9.86 9.86
CA LEU A 46 -9.13 -9.13 9.65
C LEU A 46 -10.04 -9.27 10.84
N PRO A 47 -10.50 -8.19 11.46
CA PRO A 47 -11.62 -8.26 12.39
C PRO A 47 -12.81 -8.90 11.65
N PRO A 48 -13.44 -9.93 12.19
CA PRO A 48 -14.39 -10.78 11.44
C PRO A 48 -15.67 -10.08 10.97
N HIS A 49 -15.84 -8.79 11.24
CA HIS A 49 -17.09 -8.07 11.00
C HIS A 49 -16.92 -6.63 10.47
N ASP A 50 -15.69 -6.22 10.17
CA ASP A 50 -15.44 -4.87 9.65
C ASP A 50 -15.21 -4.94 8.13
N ARG A 51 -16.09 -4.25 7.40
CA ARG A 51 -16.05 -4.14 5.94
C ARG A 51 -15.20 -2.96 5.46
N SER A 52 -14.09 -2.73 6.11
CA SER A 52 -13.18 -1.63 5.76
C SER A 52 -12.06 -2.09 4.84
N ALA A 53 -11.52 -1.14 4.08
CA ALA A 53 -10.36 -1.37 3.22
C ALA A 53 -9.14 -1.82 4.02
N THR A 54 -8.34 -2.72 3.44
CA THR A 54 -7.11 -3.25 4.03
C THR A 54 -5.89 -2.81 3.23
N VAL A 55 -4.84 -2.43 3.92
CA VAL A 55 -3.57 -2.01 3.32
C VAL A 55 -2.49 -3.05 3.59
N VAL A 56 -1.86 -3.55 2.52
CA VAL A 56 -0.64 -4.35 2.60
C VAL A 56 0.53 -3.47 2.18
N GLN A 57 1.48 -3.26 3.09
CA GLN A 57 2.70 -2.52 2.84
C GLN A 57 3.88 -3.48 2.69
N ILE A 58 4.60 -3.38 1.58
CA ILE A 58 5.87 -4.08 1.39
C ILE A 58 7.00 -3.16 1.82
N SER A 59 7.79 -3.65 2.77
CA SER A 59 8.87 -2.92 3.45
C SER A 59 10.20 -3.67 3.30
N ALA A 60 11.27 -3.05 3.76
CA ALA A 60 12.57 -3.69 3.97
C ALA A 60 13.07 -3.37 5.38
N ALA A 61 13.92 -4.24 5.94
CA ALA A 61 14.40 -4.14 7.32
C ALA A 61 15.08 -2.79 7.63
N VAL A 62 15.89 -2.27 6.70
CA VAL A 62 16.58 -0.98 6.84
C VAL A 62 15.98 0.04 5.88
N CYS A 63 14.81 0.56 6.22
CA CYS A 63 14.05 1.46 5.36
C CYS A 63 13.38 2.57 6.17
N SER A 64 14.01 3.75 6.23
CA SER A 64 13.44 4.91 6.93
C SER A 64 12.12 5.39 6.33
N PRO A 65 11.95 5.48 4.99
CA PRO A 65 10.65 5.79 4.38
C PRO A 65 9.57 4.76 4.71
N CYS A 66 9.90 3.46 4.86
CA CYS A 66 8.94 2.42 5.21
C CYS A 66 8.33 2.68 6.59
N ARG A 67 9.15 3.05 7.59
CA ARG A 67 8.66 3.42 8.92
C ARG A 67 7.76 4.65 8.89
N ALA A 68 8.06 5.63 8.05
CA ALA A 68 7.20 6.79 7.86
C ALA A 68 5.86 6.40 7.23
N THR A 69 5.88 5.52 6.23
CA THR A 69 4.69 4.98 5.56
C THR A 69 3.82 4.18 6.53
N ALA A 70 4.43 3.30 7.33
CA ALA A 70 3.72 2.52 8.35
C ALA A 70 2.97 3.42 9.34
N ARG A 71 3.60 4.51 9.82
CA ARG A 71 2.93 5.48 10.69
C ARG A 71 1.74 6.18 10.02
N VAL A 72 1.81 6.44 8.72
CA VAL A 72 0.66 7.02 7.99
C VAL A 72 -0.50 6.02 7.97
N TRP A 73 -0.24 4.77 7.60
CA TRP A 73 -1.28 3.74 7.54
C TRP A 73 -1.87 3.39 8.90
N GLN A 74 -1.05 3.27 9.94
CA GLN A 74 -1.53 3.03 11.32
C GLN A 74 -2.49 4.12 11.81
N ARG A 75 -2.31 5.38 11.34
CA ARG A 75 -3.20 6.50 11.68
C ARG A 75 -4.45 6.59 10.82
N THR A 76 -4.48 5.96 9.66
CA THR A 76 -5.55 6.17 8.66
C THR A 76 -6.38 4.93 8.41
N ALA A 77 -5.78 3.74 8.37
CA ALA A 77 -6.47 2.49 8.06
C ALA A 77 -7.20 1.87 9.27
N GLY A 78 -6.84 2.28 10.48
CA GLY A 78 -7.41 1.70 11.70
C GLY A 78 -6.77 0.38 12.14
N PRO A 79 -7.11 -0.09 13.34
CA PRO A 79 -6.57 -1.32 13.91
C PRO A 79 -6.92 -2.55 13.05
N GLY A 80 -5.94 -3.39 12.74
CA GLY A 80 -6.14 -4.63 11.99
C GLY A 80 -6.23 -4.46 10.46
N HIS A 81 -6.27 -3.22 9.95
CA HIS A 81 -6.37 -2.94 8.51
C HIS A 81 -5.06 -2.53 7.83
N HIS A 82 -3.94 -2.62 8.53
CA HIS A 82 -2.61 -2.40 7.98
C HIS A 82 -1.70 -3.58 8.30
N VAL A 83 -1.19 -4.20 7.25
CA VAL A 83 -0.24 -5.32 7.30
C VAL A 83 1.06 -4.87 6.68
N GLU A 84 2.17 -5.09 7.38
CA GLU A 84 3.51 -4.81 6.88
C GLU A 84 4.26 -6.13 6.65
N LEU A 85 4.73 -6.34 5.42
CA LEU A 85 5.50 -7.51 5.01
C LEU A 85 6.91 -7.10 4.59
N ASP A 86 7.90 -7.81 5.11
CA ASP A 86 9.29 -7.61 4.69
C ASP A 86 9.55 -8.31 3.37
N ILE A 87 10.10 -7.57 2.39
CA ILE A 87 10.37 -8.07 1.04
C ILE A 87 11.35 -9.26 1.03
N GLU A 88 12.27 -9.31 2.00
CA GLU A 88 13.24 -10.40 2.09
C GLU A 88 12.62 -11.67 2.68
N GLN A 89 11.63 -11.52 3.56
CA GLN A 89 10.92 -12.65 4.17
C GLN A 89 9.76 -13.16 3.29
N HIS A 90 9.21 -12.30 2.41
CA HIS A 90 8.08 -12.61 1.55
C HIS A 90 8.36 -12.29 0.08
N PRO A 91 9.41 -12.88 -0.53
CA PRO A 91 9.79 -12.60 -1.91
C PRO A 91 8.69 -12.98 -2.90
N ASP A 92 7.93 -14.04 -2.63
CA ASP A 92 6.83 -14.51 -3.49
C ASP A 92 5.67 -13.48 -3.53
N VAL A 93 5.42 -12.78 -2.43
CA VAL A 93 4.44 -11.70 -2.37
C VAL A 93 4.95 -10.48 -3.15
N ALA A 94 6.22 -10.15 -3.00
CA ALA A 94 6.83 -9.05 -3.73
C ALA A 94 6.81 -9.30 -5.25
N GLU A 95 7.05 -10.52 -5.70
CA GLU A 95 6.93 -10.93 -7.10
C GLU A 95 5.49 -10.82 -7.59
N LEU A 96 4.52 -11.41 -6.85
CA LEU A 96 3.10 -11.36 -7.16
C LEU A 96 2.61 -9.91 -7.37
N LEU A 97 3.06 -9.00 -6.51
CA LEU A 97 2.68 -7.58 -6.53
C LEU A 97 3.61 -6.73 -7.41
N SER A 98 4.58 -7.34 -8.11
CA SER A 98 5.58 -6.65 -8.94
C SER A 98 6.27 -5.50 -8.20
N VAL A 99 6.77 -5.78 -7.00
CA VAL A 99 7.47 -4.80 -6.15
C VAL A 99 8.95 -4.79 -6.46
N TRP A 100 9.46 -3.67 -6.96
CA TRP A 100 10.88 -3.48 -7.30
C TRP A 100 11.61 -2.54 -6.34
N ARG A 101 10.86 -1.86 -5.46
CA ARG A 101 11.41 -0.94 -4.46
C ARG A 101 10.41 -0.71 -3.33
N THR A 102 10.93 -0.46 -2.13
CA THR A 102 10.17 -0.20 -0.92
C THR A 102 10.23 1.28 -0.51
N PRO A 103 9.21 1.81 0.18
CA PRO A 103 7.94 1.17 0.47
C PRO A 103 7.00 1.12 -0.75
N ALA A 104 6.22 0.06 -0.85
CA ALA A 104 5.09 -0.03 -1.77
C ALA A 104 3.85 -0.45 -0.97
N SER A 105 2.73 0.24 -1.15
CA SER A 105 1.49 -0.05 -0.45
C SER A 105 0.39 -0.42 -1.43
N PHE A 106 -0.39 -1.43 -1.07
CA PHE A 106 -1.48 -1.97 -1.86
C PHE A 106 -2.75 -1.88 -1.04
N VAL A 107 -3.77 -1.24 -1.59
CA VAL A 107 -5.06 -1.04 -0.92
C VAL A 107 -6.07 -1.98 -1.53
N PHE A 108 -6.67 -2.79 -0.68
CA PHE A 108 -7.73 -3.74 -1.03
C PHE A 108 -9.03 -3.25 -0.43
N ASP A 109 -10.11 -3.41 -1.17
CA ASP A 109 -11.46 -3.12 -0.66
C ASP A 109 -11.96 -4.21 0.29
N ALA A 110 -13.16 -4.05 0.83
CA ALA A 110 -13.74 -5.00 1.77
C ALA A 110 -14.05 -6.38 1.16
N ASP A 111 -14.12 -6.47 -0.16
CA ASP A 111 -14.29 -7.73 -0.90
C ASP A 111 -12.94 -8.40 -1.24
N GLY A 112 -11.84 -7.75 -0.85
CA GLY A 112 -10.48 -8.23 -1.08
C GLY A 112 -9.94 -7.96 -2.47
N ALA A 113 -10.60 -7.11 -3.26
CA ALA A 113 -10.10 -6.70 -4.57
C ALA A 113 -9.04 -5.61 -4.44
N LEU A 114 -7.95 -5.72 -5.20
CA LEU A 114 -6.93 -4.70 -5.26
C LEU A 114 -7.44 -3.47 -6.01
N VAL A 115 -7.52 -2.33 -5.32
CA VAL A 115 -8.09 -1.08 -5.87
C VAL A 115 -7.05 0.00 -6.11
N ALA A 116 -5.95 0.01 -5.36
CA ALA A 116 -4.91 1.00 -5.57
C ALA A 116 -3.52 0.52 -5.16
N ARG A 117 -2.51 1.07 -5.83
CA ARG A 117 -1.08 0.93 -5.50
C ARG A 117 -0.50 2.31 -5.22
N ILE A 118 0.34 2.41 -4.20
CA ILE A 118 1.08 3.63 -3.85
C ILE A 118 2.55 3.27 -3.69
N ASP A 119 3.39 3.85 -4.53
CA ASP A 119 4.84 3.71 -4.44
C ASP A 119 5.42 4.88 -3.64
N GLY A 120 6.15 4.59 -2.56
CA GLY A 120 6.69 5.57 -1.63
C GLY A 120 5.71 5.93 -0.50
N THR A 121 6.03 7.00 0.23
CA THR A 121 5.26 7.45 1.40
C THR A 121 4.12 8.39 0.98
N PRO A 122 2.83 8.02 1.17
CA PRO A 122 1.73 8.93 0.95
C PRO A 122 1.67 9.99 2.07
N ASP A 123 1.09 11.14 1.77
CA ASP A 123 0.62 12.05 2.80
C ASP A 123 -0.73 11.57 3.41
N LEU A 124 -1.11 12.15 4.54
CA LEU A 124 -2.35 11.76 5.24
C LEU A 124 -3.62 12.00 4.42
N THR A 125 -3.64 13.06 3.62
CA THR A 125 -4.80 13.40 2.77
C THR A 125 -4.98 12.35 1.68
N ARG A 126 -3.90 11.96 1.03
CA ARG A 126 -3.88 10.91 0.00
C ARG A 126 -4.25 9.56 0.58
N ALA A 127 -3.67 9.19 1.72
CA ALA A 127 -3.99 7.92 2.38
C ALA A 127 -5.49 7.81 2.70
N ARG A 128 -6.09 8.85 3.28
CA ARG A 128 -7.52 8.89 3.58
C ARG A 128 -8.40 8.86 2.33
N ALA A 129 -7.99 9.55 1.26
CA ALA A 129 -8.75 9.59 0.02
C ALA A 129 -8.84 8.22 -0.63
N VAL A 130 -7.72 7.48 -0.68
CA VAL A 130 -7.65 6.14 -1.28
C VAL A 130 -8.45 5.13 -0.46
N LEU A 131 -8.37 5.18 0.87
CA LEU A 131 -9.18 4.31 1.74
C LEU A 131 -10.68 4.56 1.54
N ARG A 132 -11.12 5.81 1.52
CA ARG A 132 -12.54 6.13 1.24
C ARG A 132 -12.98 5.64 -0.13
N GLU A 133 -12.15 5.77 -1.15
CA GLU A 133 -12.47 5.23 -2.47
C GLU A 133 -12.62 3.70 -2.45
N ALA A 134 -11.77 3.01 -1.72
CA ALA A 134 -11.85 1.57 -1.56
C ALA A 134 -13.12 1.15 -0.80
N ASP A 135 -13.45 1.84 0.30
CA ASP A 135 -14.68 1.56 1.07
C ASP A 135 -15.95 1.79 0.24
N LEU A 136 -15.98 2.84 -0.58
CA LEU A 136 -17.12 3.14 -1.46
C LEU A 136 -17.33 2.07 -2.55
N ARG A 137 -16.26 1.42 -3.02
CA ARG A 137 -16.36 0.35 -4.03
C ARG A 137 -17.09 -0.88 -3.49
N SER A 138 -16.87 -1.21 -2.25
CA SER A 138 -17.51 -2.38 -1.58
C SER A 138 -18.89 -2.06 -1.00
N GLY A 139 -19.40 -0.82 -1.16
CA GLY A 139 -20.66 -0.41 -0.54
C GLY A 139 -20.61 -0.37 0.99
N ALA A 140 -19.41 -0.29 1.57
CA ALA A 140 -19.25 -0.11 3.00
C ALA A 140 -19.78 1.28 3.43
N PRO A 141 -20.51 1.40 4.55
CA PRO A 141 -20.94 2.69 5.06
C PRO A 141 -19.71 3.52 5.48
N ALA A 142 -19.70 4.77 5.07
CA ALA A 142 -18.66 5.73 5.44
C ALA A 142 -18.70 6.04 6.94
#